data_5a0c1d71f07dd55d77be5a39810e8b2d
#
_entry.id   5a0c1d71f07dd55d77be5a39810e8b2d
#
_cell.length_a   1.000
_cell.length_b   1.000
_cell.length_c   1.000
_cell.angle_alpha   90.00
_cell.angle_beta   90.00
_cell.angle_gamma   90.00
#
_symmetry.space_group_name_H-M   'P 1'
#
loop_
_entity.id
_entity.type
_entity.pdbx_description
1 polymer ?
#
loop_
_entity_poly.entity_id
_entity_poly.type
_entity_poly.pdbx_seq_one_letter_code
_entity_poly.pdbx_strand_id
1 'polypeptide(L)'
;MKRLLAIVFSLVMVLSLVACGSASDVYELALITDLGTIDDKSFNQGSWEGVVQYAQEHNISHKYYQPADQGDDAYLNAIDLAVQSGAKVIVTPGFLFETPLYIAQDRYPDVKFLLLDGEPNDGDWSSGFPNYKVGDNTIGVYYAEEQAGFLAGYAVVKDGYRKLGYMGGMAVPAVIRFGHGYIQGAELAAHELGLEDGSVTIVYFYTGTFLPSPDIQTRAAAWYNDGVEVIFSCGGGICFSIFPAAENTGKKVIGVDGDQSAESETVITSAMKLLTKSVYDCLAAFYNDEFPGGQTLIFSAENLGVGLPMETSRFNSFSQADYDAIYAKLMDKSLVVDDNIEIAPDEIPAKAVVVNYLR
;
A
#
# COMPACT_ATOMS: atom_id res chain seq x y z
N MET A 1 26.90 -34.26 59.86
CA MET A 1 27.41 -33.51 58.69
C MET A 1 26.87 -34.07 57.37
N LYS A 2 26.92 -35.36 57.03
CA LYS A 2 26.46 -35.90 55.73
C LYS A 2 24.96 -35.70 55.46
N ARG A 3 24.08 -35.71 56.48
CA ARG A 3 22.63 -35.49 56.32
C ARG A 3 22.23 -34.00 56.13
N LEU A 4 23.02 -33.07 56.67
CA LEU A 4 22.81 -31.64 56.49
C LEU A 4 23.23 -31.20 55.05
N LEU A 5 24.31 -31.81 54.53
CA LEU A 5 24.76 -31.55 53.14
C LEU A 5 23.73 -32.03 52.11
N ALA A 6 23.05 -33.15 52.34
CA ALA A 6 22.01 -33.67 51.44
C ALA A 6 20.76 -32.77 51.37
N ILE A 7 20.38 -32.12 52.48
CA ILE A 7 19.22 -31.24 52.55
C ILE A 7 19.55 -29.92 51.86
N VAL A 8 20.77 -29.36 51.99
CA VAL A 8 21.19 -28.14 51.30
C VAL A 8 21.29 -28.38 49.79
N PHE A 9 21.77 -29.57 49.34
CA PHE A 9 21.85 -29.88 47.92
C PHE A 9 20.45 -30.08 47.29
N SER A 10 19.49 -30.66 48.03
CA SER A 10 18.10 -30.79 47.58
C SER A 10 17.37 -29.44 47.51
N LEU A 11 17.66 -28.48 48.40
CA LEU A 11 17.06 -27.18 48.42
C LEU A 11 17.59 -26.29 47.29
N VAL A 12 18.88 -26.43 46.92
CA VAL A 12 19.49 -25.71 45.75
C VAL A 12 18.97 -26.27 44.43
N MET A 13 18.67 -27.59 44.32
CA MET A 13 18.07 -28.17 43.13
C MET A 13 16.60 -27.75 42.92
N VAL A 14 15.85 -27.50 43.99
CA VAL A 14 14.46 -27.04 43.88
C VAL A 14 14.37 -25.57 43.53
N LEU A 15 15.35 -24.75 43.94
CA LEU A 15 15.43 -23.33 43.53
C LEU A 15 15.88 -23.11 42.07
N SER A 16 16.56 -24.11 41.47
CA SER A 16 16.97 -24.02 40.05
C SER A 16 15.89 -24.44 39.06
N LEU A 17 14.77 -24.98 39.51
CA LEU A 17 13.63 -25.40 38.65
C LEU A 17 12.53 -24.34 38.52
N VAL A 18 12.66 -23.19 39.20
CA VAL A 18 11.67 -22.10 39.11
C VAL A 18 12.08 -21.00 38.09
N ALA A 19 13.23 -21.15 37.43
CA ALA A 19 13.77 -20.14 36.50
C ALA A 19 13.64 -20.51 35.01
N CYS A 20 12.83 -21.51 34.65
CA CYS A 20 12.42 -21.75 33.27
C CYS A 20 10.92 -21.46 33.10
N GLY A 21 10.49 -20.27 33.50
CA GLY A 21 9.42 -19.62 32.79
C GLY A 21 10.01 -19.20 31.45
N SER A 22 9.57 -19.76 30.33
CA SER A 22 9.81 -19.21 29.04
C SER A 22 9.41 -17.76 29.12
N ALA A 23 10.40 -16.83 29.07
CA ALA A 23 10.09 -15.44 28.80
C ALA A 23 9.29 -15.49 27.48
N SER A 24 8.02 -15.18 27.53
CA SER A 24 7.26 -14.97 26.30
C SER A 24 8.00 -13.87 25.56
N ASP A 25 8.45 -14.16 24.33
CA ASP A 25 9.08 -13.16 23.50
C ASP A 25 8.15 -11.93 23.42
N VAL A 26 8.63 -10.80 23.88
CA VAL A 26 7.88 -9.54 23.88
C VAL A 26 8.25 -8.80 22.61
N TYR A 27 7.24 -8.40 21.85
CA TYR A 27 7.41 -7.66 20.61
C TYR A 27 6.69 -6.29 20.73
N GLU A 28 7.47 -5.21 20.81
CA GLU A 28 6.93 -3.87 21.02
C GLU A 28 6.23 -3.29 19.78
N LEU A 29 6.72 -3.65 18.60
CA LEU A 29 6.12 -3.26 17.33
C LEU A 29 5.49 -4.48 16.65
N ALA A 30 4.27 -4.31 16.18
CA ALA A 30 3.58 -5.33 15.42
C ALA A 30 3.07 -4.77 14.07
N LEU A 31 3.05 -5.62 13.04
CA LEU A 31 2.26 -5.40 11.84
C LEU A 31 1.34 -6.60 11.66
N ILE A 32 0.10 -6.34 11.26
CA ILE A 32 -0.87 -7.39 10.93
C ILE A 32 -1.24 -7.23 9.46
N THR A 33 -0.91 -8.23 8.64
CA THR A 33 -1.24 -8.16 7.20
C THR A 33 -2.75 -8.33 6.97
N ASP A 34 -3.23 -7.77 5.86
CA ASP A 34 -4.59 -8.01 5.38
C ASP A 34 -4.69 -9.34 4.60
N LEU A 35 -5.07 -9.28 3.31
CA LEU A 35 -5.12 -10.42 2.39
C LEU A 35 -3.75 -10.79 1.80
N GLY A 36 -2.82 -9.84 1.84
CA GLY A 36 -1.48 -9.97 1.28
C GLY A 36 -0.49 -10.60 2.26
N THR A 37 0.73 -10.75 1.78
CA THR A 37 1.88 -11.22 2.57
C THR A 37 2.92 -10.12 2.67
N ILE A 38 3.85 -10.23 3.62
CA ILE A 38 4.94 -9.24 3.78
C ILE A 38 5.97 -9.26 2.63
N ASP A 39 5.79 -10.11 1.64
CA ASP A 39 6.60 -10.25 0.43
C ASP A 39 5.79 -10.07 -0.86
N ASP A 40 4.67 -9.33 -0.78
CA ASP A 40 3.77 -9.03 -1.90
C ASP A 40 4.35 -8.05 -2.93
N LYS A 41 5.55 -7.54 -2.69
CA LYS A 41 6.26 -6.54 -3.49
C LYS A 41 5.51 -5.22 -3.64
N SER A 42 4.59 -4.94 -2.72
CA SER A 42 3.65 -3.83 -2.79
C SER A 42 3.30 -3.33 -1.37
N PHE A 43 2.03 -3.28 -1.06
CA PHE A 43 1.45 -2.58 0.09
C PHE A 43 1.87 -3.14 1.45
N ASN A 44 1.72 -4.47 1.66
CA ASN A 44 2.10 -5.08 2.95
C ASN A 44 3.62 -5.09 3.14
N GLN A 45 4.38 -5.40 2.08
CA GLN A 45 5.83 -5.37 2.15
C GLN A 45 6.37 -3.99 2.50
N GLY A 46 5.96 -2.93 1.78
CA GLY A 46 6.42 -1.58 2.04
C GLY A 46 6.09 -1.09 3.45
N SER A 47 4.90 -1.46 3.96
CA SER A 47 4.49 -1.17 5.33
C SER A 47 5.36 -1.91 6.36
N TRP A 48 5.65 -3.19 6.12
CA TRP A 48 6.52 -3.99 6.97
C TRP A 48 7.96 -3.49 6.98
N GLU A 49 8.49 -3.10 5.84
CA GLU A 49 9.84 -2.53 5.73
C GLU A 49 10.00 -1.27 6.58
N GLY A 50 8.96 -0.42 6.70
CA GLY A 50 8.96 0.73 7.60
C GLY A 50 9.07 0.33 9.07
N VAL A 51 8.34 -0.71 9.49
CA VAL A 51 8.45 -1.28 10.85
C VAL A 51 9.85 -1.84 11.08
N VAL A 52 10.37 -2.65 10.15
CA VAL A 52 11.69 -3.28 10.26
C VAL A 52 12.79 -2.26 10.32
N GLN A 53 12.76 -1.26 9.43
CA GLN A 53 13.77 -0.22 9.39
C GLN A 53 13.84 0.53 10.72
N TYR A 54 12.71 1.05 11.20
CA TYR A 54 12.66 1.75 12.48
C TYR A 54 13.14 0.87 13.63
N ALA A 55 12.65 -0.35 13.71
CA ALA A 55 12.98 -1.29 14.77
C ALA A 55 14.48 -1.65 14.81
N GLN A 56 15.10 -1.85 13.65
CA GLN A 56 16.54 -2.16 13.56
C GLN A 56 17.41 -0.99 13.96
N GLU A 57 17.08 0.22 13.49
CA GLU A 57 17.84 1.44 13.82
C GLU A 57 17.79 1.77 15.32
N HIS A 58 16.68 1.43 15.99
CA HIS A 58 16.45 1.74 17.41
C HIS A 58 16.54 0.52 18.35
N ASN A 59 16.90 -0.66 17.80
CA ASN A 59 17.02 -1.92 18.56
C ASN A 59 15.73 -2.29 19.32
N ILE A 60 14.58 -2.20 18.62
CA ILE A 60 13.25 -2.49 19.15
C ILE A 60 12.78 -3.85 18.64
N SER A 61 12.14 -4.64 19.51
CA SER A 61 11.57 -5.94 19.15
C SER A 61 10.33 -5.76 18.26
N HIS A 62 10.24 -6.55 17.19
CA HIS A 62 9.15 -6.43 16.23
C HIS A 62 8.74 -7.78 15.66
N LYS A 63 7.48 -7.88 15.25
CA LYS A 63 6.91 -9.10 14.66
C LYS A 63 5.73 -8.77 13.75
N TYR A 64 5.58 -9.54 12.67
CA TYR A 64 4.33 -9.51 11.90
C TYR A 64 3.43 -10.69 12.27
N TYR A 65 2.14 -10.48 12.02
CA TYR A 65 1.09 -11.48 12.17
C TYR A 65 0.32 -11.54 10.86
N GLN A 66 0.05 -12.76 10.40
CA GLN A 66 -0.76 -13.01 9.22
C GLN A 66 -1.98 -13.82 9.63
N PRO A 67 -3.19 -13.24 9.60
CA PRO A 67 -4.43 -13.95 9.90
C PRO A 67 -4.62 -15.13 8.95
N ALA A 68 -5.13 -16.26 9.46
CA ALA A 68 -5.40 -17.45 8.65
C ALA A 68 -6.69 -17.30 7.81
N ASP A 69 -7.61 -16.47 8.27
CA ASP A 69 -8.91 -16.20 7.65
C ASP A 69 -9.11 -14.69 7.48
N GLN A 70 -10.08 -14.32 6.65
CA GLN A 70 -10.53 -12.94 6.44
C GLN A 70 -11.74 -12.64 7.33
N GLY A 71 -11.89 -11.35 7.65
CA GLY A 71 -13.04 -10.83 8.40
C GLY A 71 -12.67 -10.31 9.78
N ASP A 72 -13.57 -9.52 10.34
CA ASP A 72 -13.33 -8.73 11.54
C ASP A 72 -12.86 -9.56 12.73
N ASP A 73 -13.45 -10.76 12.95
CA ASP A 73 -13.06 -11.64 14.04
C ASP A 73 -11.62 -12.15 13.89
N ALA A 74 -11.17 -12.49 12.68
CA ALA A 74 -9.82 -12.95 12.42
C ALA A 74 -8.80 -11.84 12.66
N TYR A 75 -9.10 -10.63 12.21
CA TYR A 75 -8.26 -9.45 12.43
C TYR A 75 -8.22 -9.05 13.90
N LEU A 76 -9.36 -9.04 14.61
CA LEU A 76 -9.42 -8.80 16.04
C LEU A 76 -8.61 -9.84 16.85
N ASN A 77 -8.69 -11.12 16.49
CA ASN A 77 -7.88 -12.17 17.13
C ASN A 77 -6.38 -11.95 16.92
N ALA A 78 -5.96 -11.48 15.74
CA ALA A 78 -4.56 -11.15 15.49
C ALA A 78 -4.10 -9.93 16.29
N ILE A 79 -4.94 -8.90 16.42
CA ILE A 79 -4.70 -7.75 17.29
C ILE A 79 -4.56 -8.20 18.76
N ASP A 80 -5.50 -9.01 19.25
CA ASP A 80 -5.47 -9.55 20.62
C ASP A 80 -4.16 -10.31 20.87
N LEU A 81 -3.70 -11.12 19.90
CA LEU A 81 -2.44 -11.86 20.01
C LEU A 81 -1.22 -10.92 20.02
N ALA A 82 -1.21 -9.87 19.20
CA ALA A 82 -0.14 -8.89 19.19
C ALA A 82 -0.06 -8.14 20.53
N VAL A 83 -1.20 -7.72 21.07
CA VAL A 83 -1.29 -7.05 22.39
C VAL A 83 -0.81 -7.99 23.52
N GLN A 84 -1.25 -9.25 23.52
CA GLN A 84 -0.79 -10.25 24.50
C GLN A 84 0.71 -10.52 24.40
N SER A 85 1.30 -10.33 23.22
CA SER A 85 2.75 -10.44 22.98
C SER A 85 3.51 -9.16 23.34
N GLY A 86 2.84 -8.12 23.87
CA GLY A 86 3.46 -6.90 24.37
C GLY A 86 3.55 -5.75 23.37
N ALA A 87 2.76 -5.77 22.29
CA ALA A 87 2.77 -4.71 21.30
C ALA A 87 2.33 -3.37 21.91
N LYS A 88 3.14 -2.34 21.72
CA LYS A 88 2.85 -0.94 22.06
C LYS A 88 2.28 -0.18 20.86
N VAL A 89 2.73 -0.53 19.65
CA VAL A 89 2.22 0.02 18.39
C VAL A 89 1.89 -1.13 17.45
N ILE A 90 0.71 -1.08 16.85
CA ILE A 90 0.24 -2.05 15.86
C ILE A 90 -0.05 -1.31 14.55
N VAL A 91 0.63 -1.71 13.48
CA VAL A 91 0.43 -1.22 12.11
C VAL A 91 -0.49 -2.18 11.39
N THR A 92 -1.55 -1.65 10.79
CA THR A 92 -2.56 -2.42 10.06
C THR A 92 -2.73 -1.82 8.65
N PRO A 93 -2.10 -2.42 7.64
CA PRO A 93 -2.27 -1.98 6.26
C PRO A 93 -3.58 -2.47 5.67
N GLY A 94 -4.45 -1.53 5.26
CA GLY A 94 -5.62 -1.81 4.44
C GLY A 94 -6.97 -1.54 5.10
N PHE A 95 -7.92 -1.18 4.26
CA PHE A 95 -9.30 -0.82 4.63
C PHE A 95 -10.05 -1.94 5.40
N LEU A 96 -9.64 -3.20 5.27
CA LEU A 96 -10.24 -4.33 6.00
C LEU A 96 -10.06 -4.23 7.52
N PHE A 97 -9.17 -3.35 7.99
CA PHE A 97 -8.98 -3.09 9.41
C PHE A 97 -9.84 -1.95 9.97
N GLU A 98 -10.64 -1.28 9.15
CA GLU A 98 -11.47 -0.15 9.61
C GLU A 98 -12.38 -0.54 10.76
N THR A 99 -13.21 -1.58 10.60
CA THR A 99 -14.11 -2.07 11.66
C THR A 99 -13.35 -2.76 12.81
N PRO A 100 -12.36 -3.64 12.58
CA PRO A 100 -11.53 -4.16 13.65
C PRO A 100 -10.87 -3.09 14.52
N LEU A 101 -10.33 -2.02 13.93
CA LEU A 101 -9.71 -0.94 14.71
C LEU A 101 -10.72 -0.03 15.39
N TYR A 102 -11.91 0.17 14.81
CA TYR A 102 -13.00 0.85 15.50
C TYR A 102 -13.31 0.23 16.87
N ILE A 103 -13.22 -1.11 16.94
CA ILE A 103 -13.42 -1.88 18.18
C ILE A 103 -12.15 -1.91 19.04
N ALA A 104 -11.00 -2.18 18.42
CA ALA A 104 -9.75 -2.41 19.13
C ALA A 104 -9.22 -1.15 19.85
N GLN A 105 -9.37 0.04 19.27
CA GLN A 105 -8.93 1.28 19.87
C GLN A 105 -9.60 1.57 21.23
N ASP A 106 -10.87 1.18 21.40
CA ASP A 106 -11.59 1.30 22.68
C ASP A 106 -11.22 0.17 23.65
N ARG A 107 -10.94 -1.04 23.12
CA ARG A 107 -10.56 -2.20 23.91
C ARG A 107 -9.16 -2.07 24.52
N TYR A 108 -8.23 -1.41 23.79
CA TYR A 108 -6.81 -1.29 24.14
C TYR A 108 -6.34 0.17 24.14
N PRO A 109 -6.79 1.00 25.10
CA PRO A 109 -6.50 2.44 25.10
C PRO A 109 -5.01 2.78 25.25
N ASP A 110 -4.21 1.85 25.81
CA ASP A 110 -2.76 2.03 26.00
C ASP A 110 -1.93 1.61 24.78
N VAL A 111 -2.53 0.94 23.80
CA VAL A 111 -1.87 0.53 22.53
C VAL A 111 -2.13 1.57 21.48
N LYS A 112 -1.11 1.91 20.70
CA LYS A 112 -1.25 2.81 19.55
C LYS A 112 -1.51 2.02 18.27
N PHE A 113 -2.38 2.55 17.42
CA PHE A 113 -2.77 1.94 16.16
C PHE A 113 -2.47 2.86 15.00
N LEU A 114 -1.95 2.29 13.93
CA LEU A 114 -1.69 2.97 12.67
C LEU A 114 -2.45 2.23 11.56
N LEU A 115 -3.51 2.83 11.06
CA LEU A 115 -4.32 2.29 9.96
C LEU A 115 -3.90 2.95 8.64
N LEU A 116 -3.42 2.17 7.70
CA LEU A 116 -3.07 2.65 6.36
C LEU A 116 -4.22 2.39 5.38
N ASP A 117 -4.50 3.34 4.50
CA ASP A 117 -5.61 3.34 3.53
C ASP A 117 -6.99 3.19 4.19
N GLY A 118 -7.21 3.84 5.34
CA GLY A 118 -8.51 3.79 6.00
C GLY A 118 -8.62 4.67 7.24
N GLU A 119 -9.86 4.77 7.72
CA GLU A 119 -10.22 5.34 9.01
C GLU A 119 -11.14 4.37 9.76
N PRO A 120 -10.95 4.18 11.08
CA PRO A 120 -11.81 3.30 11.85
C PRO A 120 -13.28 3.71 11.76
N ASN A 121 -14.15 2.75 11.41
CA ASN A 121 -15.60 2.95 11.33
C ASN A 121 -16.36 1.71 11.81
N ASP A 122 -17.65 1.88 12.14
CA ASP A 122 -18.48 0.82 12.72
C ASP A 122 -18.97 -0.25 11.72
N GLY A 123 -18.66 -0.10 10.43
CA GLY A 123 -19.09 -1.03 9.38
C GLY A 123 -20.59 -1.00 9.08
N ASP A 124 -21.36 -0.10 9.67
CA ASP A 124 -22.81 0.02 9.42
C ASP A 124 -23.11 0.99 8.27
N TRP A 125 -23.24 0.45 7.07
CA TRP A 125 -23.58 1.19 5.85
C TRP A 125 -25.10 1.37 5.64
N SER A 126 -25.94 1.02 6.60
CA SER A 126 -27.41 1.07 6.45
C SER A 126 -27.95 2.48 6.22
N SER A 127 -27.26 3.51 6.69
CA SER A 127 -27.59 4.93 6.48
C SER A 127 -26.92 5.55 5.25
N GLY A 128 -26.12 4.77 4.49
CA GLY A 128 -25.31 5.23 3.36
C GLY A 128 -23.88 5.58 3.73
N PHE A 129 -23.59 5.85 5.00
CA PHE A 129 -22.24 6.12 5.53
C PHE A 129 -22.10 5.49 6.91
N PRO A 130 -20.96 4.84 7.21
CA PRO A 130 -20.69 4.33 8.55
C PRO A 130 -20.32 5.48 9.51
N ASN A 131 -20.35 5.20 10.81
CA ASN A 131 -19.84 6.15 11.80
C ASN A 131 -18.32 6.01 11.93
N TYR A 132 -17.60 7.04 11.54
CA TYR A 132 -16.15 7.12 11.69
C TYR A 132 -15.76 7.60 13.09
N LYS A 133 -14.70 7.03 13.64
CA LYS A 133 -14.11 7.43 14.92
C LYS A 133 -12.64 7.12 14.95
N VAL A 134 -11.80 8.12 14.91
CA VAL A 134 -10.35 7.99 15.14
C VAL A 134 -10.08 8.33 16.61
N GLY A 135 -9.69 7.35 17.41
CA GLY A 135 -9.42 7.52 18.85
C GLY A 135 -8.06 8.19 19.10
N ASP A 136 -7.86 8.76 20.30
CA ASP A 136 -6.59 9.41 20.69
C ASP A 136 -5.37 8.48 20.66
N ASN A 137 -5.58 7.20 20.52
CA ASN A 137 -4.56 6.17 20.37
C ASN A 137 -4.46 5.63 18.93
N THR A 138 -5.14 6.21 17.96
CA THR A 138 -5.21 5.75 16.57
C THR A 138 -4.87 6.89 15.62
N ILE A 139 -4.17 6.55 14.52
CA ILE A 139 -3.94 7.42 13.36
C ILE A 139 -4.51 6.72 12.14
N GLY A 140 -5.34 7.41 11.36
CA GLY A 140 -5.65 7.05 9.99
C GLY A 140 -4.58 7.63 9.05
N VAL A 141 -4.20 6.90 8.02
CA VAL A 141 -3.27 7.37 6.99
C VAL A 141 -3.85 7.09 5.61
N TYR A 142 -4.00 8.14 4.84
CA TYR A 142 -4.34 8.05 3.42
C TYR A 142 -3.20 8.56 2.54
N TYR A 143 -3.24 8.18 1.29
CA TYR A 143 -2.29 8.63 0.27
C TYR A 143 -3.06 9.29 -0.88
N ALA A 144 -2.41 10.24 -1.55
CA ALA A 144 -2.92 10.85 -2.77
C ALA A 144 -2.61 9.94 -3.98
N GLU A 145 -3.29 8.79 -4.05
CA GLU A 145 -3.07 7.80 -5.11
C GLU A 145 -3.38 8.37 -6.49
N GLU A 146 -4.33 9.30 -6.58
CA GLU A 146 -4.65 10.03 -7.82
C GLU A 146 -3.42 10.79 -8.34
N GLN A 147 -2.58 11.33 -7.44
CA GLN A 147 -1.36 12.03 -7.86
C GLN A 147 -0.29 11.05 -8.37
N ALA A 148 -0.11 9.90 -7.70
CA ALA A 148 0.83 8.88 -8.15
C ALA A 148 0.38 8.27 -9.50
N GLY A 149 -0.90 7.95 -9.64
CA GLY A 149 -1.48 7.48 -10.89
C GLY A 149 -1.34 8.52 -12.01
N PHE A 150 -1.61 9.79 -11.69
CA PHE A 150 -1.42 10.92 -12.61
C PHE A 150 0.01 11.00 -13.12
N LEU A 151 0.99 10.95 -12.24
CA LEU A 151 2.41 10.99 -12.62
C LEU A 151 2.77 9.83 -13.56
N ALA A 152 2.27 8.62 -13.28
CA ALA A 152 2.50 7.46 -14.13
C ALA A 152 1.87 7.60 -15.53
N GLY A 153 0.61 8.06 -15.60
CA GLY A 153 -0.09 8.30 -16.87
C GLY A 153 0.56 9.40 -17.70
N TYR A 154 0.94 10.49 -17.03
CA TYR A 154 1.64 11.61 -17.66
C TYR A 154 3.00 11.14 -18.23
N ALA A 155 3.79 10.43 -17.43
CA ALA A 155 5.12 10.00 -17.80
C ALA A 155 5.10 9.05 -19.03
N VAL A 156 4.24 8.04 -19.05
CA VAL A 156 4.22 7.07 -20.15
C VAL A 156 3.72 7.68 -21.47
N VAL A 157 2.78 8.64 -21.44
CA VAL A 157 2.35 9.32 -22.66
C VAL A 157 3.44 10.28 -23.14
N LYS A 158 4.15 10.98 -22.26
CA LYS A 158 5.33 11.80 -22.61
C LYS A 158 6.46 10.94 -23.16
N ASP A 159 6.64 9.70 -22.65
CA ASP A 159 7.64 8.74 -23.13
C ASP A 159 7.29 8.09 -24.47
N GLY A 160 6.10 8.38 -25.03
CA GLY A 160 5.71 7.98 -26.39
C GLY A 160 4.69 6.85 -26.46
N TYR A 161 4.23 6.27 -25.37
CA TYR A 161 3.19 5.21 -25.38
C TYR A 161 1.81 5.80 -25.68
N ARG A 162 0.97 5.04 -26.40
CA ARG A 162 -0.36 5.46 -26.86
C ARG A 162 -1.46 4.42 -26.59
N LYS A 163 -1.11 3.14 -26.51
CA LYS A 163 -2.03 2.04 -26.22
C LYS A 163 -1.74 1.49 -24.84
N LEU A 164 -2.48 1.98 -23.88
CA LEU A 164 -2.26 1.76 -22.47
C LEU A 164 -3.24 0.73 -21.90
N GLY A 165 -2.89 0.11 -20.80
CA GLY A 165 -3.78 -0.73 -19.99
C GLY A 165 -3.75 -0.29 -18.53
N TYR A 166 -4.88 -0.42 -17.85
CA TYR A 166 -4.98 -0.35 -16.41
C TYR A 166 -5.61 -1.64 -15.90
N MET A 167 -4.90 -2.39 -15.09
CA MET A 167 -5.39 -3.60 -14.47
C MET A 167 -5.32 -3.43 -12.96
N GLY A 168 -6.47 -3.04 -12.38
CA GLY A 168 -6.64 -2.86 -10.95
C GLY A 168 -6.98 -4.16 -10.24
N GLY A 169 -6.68 -4.28 -8.97
CA GLY A 169 -7.12 -5.37 -8.11
C GLY A 169 -8.64 -5.30 -7.84
N MET A 170 -9.03 -5.17 -6.58
CA MET A 170 -10.43 -4.86 -6.23
C MET A 170 -10.70 -3.37 -6.44
N ALA A 171 -11.94 -3.02 -6.81
CA ALA A 171 -12.37 -1.64 -6.98
C ALA A 171 -12.61 -0.97 -5.61
N VAL A 172 -11.55 -0.75 -4.85
CA VAL A 172 -11.54 -0.02 -3.58
C VAL A 172 -11.04 1.41 -3.78
N PRO A 173 -11.32 2.35 -2.87
CA PRO A 173 -11.01 3.77 -3.06
C PRO A 173 -9.59 4.06 -3.55
N ALA A 174 -8.58 3.47 -2.94
CA ALA A 174 -7.18 3.67 -3.33
C ALA A 174 -6.90 3.22 -4.77
N VAL A 175 -7.37 2.02 -5.16
CA VAL A 175 -7.19 1.46 -6.51
C VAL A 175 -7.95 2.29 -7.55
N ILE A 176 -9.14 2.79 -7.19
CA ILE A 176 -9.92 3.69 -8.07
C ILE A 176 -9.16 5.00 -8.28
N ARG A 177 -8.65 5.66 -7.21
CA ARG A 177 -7.88 6.90 -7.31
C ARG A 177 -6.64 6.77 -8.19
N PHE A 178 -5.85 5.69 -8.03
CA PHE A 178 -4.72 5.43 -8.93
C PHE A 178 -5.14 5.40 -10.40
N GLY A 179 -6.20 4.68 -10.72
CA GLY A 179 -6.67 4.55 -12.10
C GLY A 179 -7.25 5.84 -12.68
N HIS A 180 -8.00 6.59 -11.86
CA HIS A 180 -8.55 7.89 -12.25
C HIS A 180 -7.44 8.93 -12.47
N GLY A 181 -6.45 8.98 -11.60
CA GLY A 181 -5.26 9.79 -11.80
C GLY A 181 -4.51 9.42 -13.08
N TYR A 182 -4.35 8.12 -13.35
CA TYR A 182 -3.68 7.62 -14.56
C TYR A 182 -4.33 8.14 -15.84
N ILE A 183 -5.66 8.16 -15.91
CA ILE A 183 -6.40 8.72 -17.05
C ILE A 183 -6.16 10.21 -17.17
N GLN A 184 -6.24 10.97 -16.07
CA GLN A 184 -6.06 12.43 -16.05
C GLN A 184 -4.63 12.82 -16.45
N GLY A 185 -3.62 12.08 -15.96
CA GLY A 185 -2.23 12.32 -16.33
C GLY A 185 -1.96 12.04 -17.82
N ALA A 186 -2.50 10.96 -18.35
CA ALA A 186 -2.42 10.63 -19.77
C ALA A 186 -3.07 11.71 -20.65
N GLU A 187 -4.24 12.23 -20.24
CA GLU A 187 -4.96 13.31 -20.95
C GLU A 187 -4.14 14.60 -20.97
N LEU A 188 -3.60 15.03 -19.81
CA LEU A 188 -2.78 16.24 -19.76
C LEU A 188 -1.54 16.11 -20.66
N ALA A 189 -0.85 14.98 -20.59
CA ALA A 189 0.33 14.74 -21.43
C ALA A 189 0.00 14.77 -22.93
N ALA A 190 -1.12 14.14 -23.31
CA ALA A 190 -1.60 14.15 -24.69
C ALA A 190 -1.93 15.57 -25.17
N HIS A 191 -2.62 16.36 -24.33
CA HIS A 191 -2.93 17.76 -24.62
C HIS A 191 -1.65 18.61 -24.79
N GLU A 192 -0.68 18.48 -23.88
CA GLU A 192 0.60 19.24 -23.98
C GLU A 192 1.44 18.83 -25.20
N LEU A 193 1.29 17.61 -25.68
CA LEU A 193 1.93 17.13 -26.91
C LEU A 193 1.17 17.52 -28.19
N GLY A 194 -0.01 18.14 -28.06
CA GLY A 194 -0.86 18.50 -29.20
C GLY A 194 -1.41 17.30 -29.96
N LEU A 195 -1.67 16.21 -29.26
CA LEU A 195 -2.21 14.99 -29.88
C LEU A 195 -3.69 15.16 -30.25
N GLU A 196 -4.13 14.47 -31.27
CA GLU A 196 -5.53 14.49 -31.73
C GLU A 196 -6.46 13.77 -30.74
N ASP A 197 -7.74 14.12 -30.77
CA ASP A 197 -8.77 13.43 -30.00
C ASP A 197 -8.76 11.92 -30.30
N GLY A 198 -8.82 11.08 -29.25
CA GLY A 198 -8.82 9.64 -29.36
C GLY A 198 -7.48 8.99 -29.74
N SER A 199 -6.39 9.75 -29.74
CA SER A 199 -5.05 9.21 -30.10
C SER A 199 -4.41 8.35 -29.03
N VAL A 200 -4.87 8.43 -27.77
CA VAL A 200 -4.45 7.58 -26.67
C VAL A 200 -5.61 6.68 -26.26
N THR A 201 -5.35 5.39 -26.05
CA THR A 201 -6.37 4.45 -25.60
C THR A 201 -5.95 3.78 -24.31
N ILE A 202 -6.89 3.58 -23.37
CA ILE A 202 -6.69 2.85 -22.12
C ILE A 202 -7.72 1.72 -22.05
N VAL A 203 -7.26 0.46 -22.05
CA VAL A 203 -8.11 -0.69 -21.68
C VAL A 203 -8.09 -0.76 -20.15
N TYR A 204 -9.26 -0.72 -19.52
CA TYR A 204 -9.40 -0.57 -18.08
C TYR A 204 -10.22 -1.73 -17.50
N PHE A 205 -9.72 -2.38 -16.44
CA PHE A 205 -10.37 -3.52 -15.83
C PHE A 205 -9.96 -3.70 -14.36
N TYR A 206 -10.92 -4.13 -13.53
CA TYR A 206 -10.65 -4.60 -12.18
C TYR A 206 -10.70 -6.13 -12.12
N THR A 207 -9.65 -6.75 -11.56
CA THR A 207 -9.54 -8.22 -11.46
C THR A 207 -10.42 -8.82 -10.38
N GLY A 208 -10.89 -8.01 -9.43
CA GLY A 208 -11.68 -8.44 -8.28
C GLY A 208 -10.87 -9.14 -7.19
N THR A 209 -9.54 -9.14 -7.28
CA THR A 209 -8.64 -9.78 -6.30
C THR A 209 -7.29 -9.07 -6.27
N PHE A 210 -6.55 -9.23 -5.16
CA PHE A 210 -5.14 -8.83 -5.05
C PHE A 210 -4.16 -10.01 -5.20
N LEU A 211 -4.68 -11.22 -5.43
CA LEU A 211 -3.88 -12.43 -5.58
C LEU A 211 -3.58 -12.72 -7.05
N PRO A 212 -2.41 -13.29 -7.36
CA PRO A 212 -2.08 -13.71 -8.71
C PRO A 212 -2.97 -14.86 -9.18
N SER A 213 -3.26 -14.91 -10.48
CA SER A 213 -3.99 -16.03 -11.07
C SER A 213 -3.63 -16.26 -12.55
N PRO A 214 -3.79 -17.49 -13.07
CA PRO A 214 -3.62 -17.76 -14.49
C PRO A 214 -4.55 -16.96 -15.40
N ASP A 215 -5.75 -16.62 -14.93
CA ASP A 215 -6.74 -15.84 -15.71
C ASP A 215 -6.26 -14.40 -15.88
N ILE A 216 -5.67 -13.78 -14.84
CA ILE A 216 -5.06 -12.44 -14.93
C ILE A 216 -3.90 -12.47 -15.93
N GLN A 217 -3.01 -13.47 -15.87
CA GLN A 217 -1.89 -13.60 -16.78
C GLN A 217 -2.37 -13.76 -18.24
N THR A 218 -3.38 -14.60 -18.47
CA THR A 218 -3.97 -14.82 -19.79
C THR A 218 -4.59 -13.55 -20.34
N ARG A 219 -5.32 -12.79 -19.51
CA ARG A 219 -5.93 -11.51 -19.89
C ARG A 219 -4.85 -10.48 -20.25
N ALA A 220 -3.81 -10.34 -19.43
CA ALA A 220 -2.71 -9.43 -19.71
C ALA A 220 -2.00 -9.78 -21.02
N ALA A 221 -1.73 -11.06 -21.26
CA ALA A 221 -1.13 -11.53 -22.50
C ALA A 221 -2.03 -11.25 -23.72
N ALA A 222 -3.36 -11.42 -23.60
CA ALA A 222 -4.30 -11.07 -24.66
C ALA A 222 -4.25 -9.57 -24.98
N TRP A 223 -4.26 -8.69 -23.98
CA TRP A 223 -4.17 -7.24 -24.21
C TRP A 223 -2.86 -6.85 -24.91
N TYR A 224 -1.73 -7.43 -24.50
CA TYR A 224 -0.45 -7.19 -25.17
C TYR A 224 -0.45 -7.66 -26.64
N ASN A 225 -1.07 -8.81 -26.93
CA ASN A 225 -1.22 -9.31 -28.29
C ASN A 225 -2.17 -8.44 -29.14
N ASP A 226 -3.17 -7.82 -28.52
CA ASP A 226 -4.09 -6.86 -29.15
C ASP A 226 -3.47 -5.47 -29.31
N GLY A 227 -2.22 -5.31 -28.90
CA GLY A 227 -1.42 -4.12 -29.15
C GLY A 227 -1.28 -3.16 -27.97
N VAL A 228 -1.77 -3.47 -26.77
CA VAL A 228 -1.43 -2.72 -25.55
C VAL A 228 0.09 -2.72 -25.38
N GLU A 229 0.67 -1.58 -25.10
CA GLU A 229 2.11 -1.36 -25.03
C GLU A 229 2.64 -1.44 -23.60
N VAL A 230 1.85 -0.92 -22.67
CA VAL A 230 2.17 -0.91 -21.23
C VAL A 230 0.89 -1.10 -20.40
N ILE A 231 0.95 -1.97 -19.39
CA ILE A 231 -0.14 -2.16 -18.41
C ILE A 231 0.30 -1.59 -17.06
N PHE A 232 -0.52 -0.73 -16.48
CA PHE A 232 -0.39 -0.34 -15.08
C PHE A 232 -1.00 -1.46 -14.22
N SER A 233 -0.15 -2.17 -13.48
CA SER A 233 -0.49 -3.26 -12.58
C SER A 233 -0.75 -2.69 -11.19
N CYS A 234 -2.01 -2.38 -10.87
CA CYS A 234 -2.38 -1.70 -9.63
C CYS A 234 -3.16 -2.62 -8.69
N GLY A 235 -2.45 -3.45 -7.89
CA GLY A 235 -3.15 -4.33 -6.96
C GLY A 235 -2.32 -5.44 -6.34
N GLY A 236 -1.28 -5.10 -5.60
CA GLY A 236 -0.50 -6.07 -4.82
C GLY A 236 0.01 -7.23 -5.67
N GLY A 237 -0.25 -8.45 -5.24
CA GLY A 237 0.25 -9.67 -5.86
C GLY A 237 -0.22 -9.97 -7.30
N ILE A 238 -1.19 -9.23 -7.87
CA ILE A 238 -1.56 -9.41 -9.29
C ILE A 238 -0.38 -9.17 -10.24
N CYS A 239 0.62 -8.39 -9.81
CA CYS A 239 1.84 -8.13 -10.56
C CYS A 239 2.56 -9.43 -10.97
N PHE A 240 2.56 -10.46 -10.13
CA PHE A 240 3.15 -11.77 -10.43
C PHE A 240 2.46 -12.50 -11.58
N SER A 241 1.26 -12.09 -11.99
CA SER A 241 0.60 -12.57 -13.20
C SER A 241 0.90 -11.69 -14.42
N ILE A 242 1.09 -10.39 -14.22
CA ILE A 242 1.26 -9.40 -15.30
C ILE A 242 2.72 -9.36 -15.78
N PHE A 243 3.70 -9.46 -14.89
CA PHE A 243 5.12 -9.47 -15.25
C PHE A 243 5.47 -10.58 -16.25
N PRO A 244 5.12 -11.85 -16.00
CA PRO A 244 5.40 -12.90 -16.98
C PRO A 244 4.69 -12.70 -18.32
N ALA A 245 3.50 -12.11 -18.34
CA ALA A 245 2.80 -11.79 -19.57
C ALA A 245 3.54 -10.72 -20.39
N ALA A 246 4.07 -9.68 -19.70
CA ALA A 246 4.87 -8.64 -20.33
C ALA A 246 6.20 -9.18 -20.85
N GLU A 247 6.90 -10.01 -20.08
CA GLU A 247 8.16 -10.65 -20.47
C GLU A 247 8.00 -11.50 -21.71
N ASN A 248 6.97 -12.36 -21.76
CA ASN A 248 6.71 -13.24 -22.88
C ASN A 248 6.32 -12.49 -24.17
N THR A 249 5.82 -11.27 -24.06
CA THR A 249 5.36 -10.45 -25.20
C THR A 249 6.32 -9.31 -25.54
N GLY A 250 7.37 -9.10 -24.73
CA GLY A 250 8.33 -8.00 -24.88
C GLY A 250 7.69 -6.63 -24.62
N LYS A 251 6.64 -6.58 -23.82
CA LYS A 251 5.88 -5.37 -23.49
C LYS A 251 6.29 -4.81 -22.13
N LYS A 252 5.62 -3.76 -21.66
CA LYS A 252 6.01 -2.99 -20.48
C LYS A 252 4.95 -3.01 -19.40
N VAL A 253 5.40 -2.75 -18.16
CA VAL A 253 4.54 -2.67 -16.97
C VAL A 253 4.87 -1.39 -16.19
N ILE A 254 3.85 -0.79 -15.59
CA ILE A 254 3.99 0.16 -14.50
C ILE A 254 3.65 -0.60 -13.22
N GLY A 255 4.54 -0.57 -12.24
CA GLY A 255 4.33 -1.12 -10.90
C GLY A 255 3.52 -0.20 -9.99
N VAL A 256 3.26 -0.64 -8.76
CA VAL A 256 2.46 0.09 -7.77
C VAL A 256 3.04 -0.01 -6.36
N ASP A 257 2.73 0.96 -5.52
CA ASP A 257 3.06 1.10 -4.09
C ASP A 257 4.56 1.25 -3.81
N GLY A 258 5.36 0.24 -4.12
CA GLY A 258 6.81 0.26 -4.01
C GLY A 258 7.51 0.30 -5.37
N ASP A 259 8.83 0.47 -5.36
CA ASP A 259 9.63 0.33 -6.59
C ASP A 259 9.76 -1.14 -6.97
N GLN A 260 9.02 -1.55 -8.00
CA GLN A 260 9.01 -2.91 -8.52
C GLN A 260 10.01 -3.14 -9.67
N SER A 261 10.92 -2.20 -9.93
CA SER A 261 11.90 -2.29 -11.03
C SER A 261 12.83 -3.50 -10.93
N ALA A 262 13.11 -3.98 -9.70
CA ALA A 262 13.94 -5.15 -9.46
C ALA A 262 13.21 -6.48 -9.74
N GLU A 263 11.89 -6.48 -9.80
CA GLU A 263 11.09 -7.71 -9.97
C GLU A 263 11.03 -8.16 -11.44
N SER A 264 11.09 -7.22 -12.39
CA SER A 264 11.13 -7.53 -13.82
C SER A 264 11.75 -6.38 -14.63
N GLU A 265 12.53 -6.72 -15.65
CA GLU A 265 13.07 -5.75 -16.62
C GLU A 265 11.98 -5.10 -17.50
N THR A 266 10.76 -5.61 -17.45
CA THR A 266 9.61 -5.03 -18.14
C THR A 266 9.01 -3.85 -17.37
N VAL A 267 9.29 -3.70 -16.08
CA VAL A 267 8.84 -2.58 -15.25
C VAL A 267 9.60 -1.33 -15.65
N ILE A 268 8.89 -0.34 -16.22
CA ILE A 268 9.50 0.92 -16.66
C ILE A 268 9.48 2.00 -15.57
N THR A 269 8.55 1.93 -14.64
CA THR A 269 8.43 2.77 -13.45
C THR A 269 7.40 2.15 -12.51
N SER A 270 7.22 2.75 -11.32
CA SER A 270 6.17 2.38 -10.37
C SER A 270 5.46 3.63 -9.84
N ALA A 271 4.13 3.61 -9.76
CA ALA A 271 3.36 4.64 -9.08
C ALA A 271 3.41 4.36 -7.57
N MET A 272 4.25 5.10 -6.85
CA MET A 272 4.62 4.78 -5.48
C MET A 272 3.76 5.51 -4.45
N LYS A 273 3.41 4.79 -3.37
CA LYS A 273 3.18 5.31 -2.03
C LYS A 273 4.47 5.15 -1.23
N LEU A 274 4.92 6.16 -0.52
CA LEU A 274 6.12 6.04 0.32
C LEU A 274 5.78 5.39 1.66
N LEU A 275 5.30 4.14 1.60
CA LEU A 275 4.81 3.33 2.71
C LEU A 275 5.85 3.20 3.82
N THR A 276 7.07 2.80 3.47
CA THR A 276 8.19 2.67 4.41
C THR A 276 8.42 3.96 5.19
N LYS A 277 8.41 5.10 4.48
CA LYS A 277 8.59 6.43 5.11
C LYS A 277 7.42 6.79 6.02
N SER A 278 6.18 6.63 5.59
CA SER A 278 5.01 7.02 6.37
C SER A 278 4.90 6.20 7.66
N VAL A 279 5.14 4.90 7.60
CA VAL A 279 5.19 4.04 8.78
C VAL A 279 6.35 4.44 9.69
N TYR A 280 7.54 4.64 9.14
CA TYR A 280 8.72 5.08 9.90
C TYR A 280 8.45 6.40 10.64
N ASP A 281 7.91 7.41 9.95
CA ASP A 281 7.63 8.73 10.54
C ASP A 281 6.60 8.64 11.69
N CYS A 282 5.55 7.82 11.52
CA CYS A 282 4.55 7.60 12.57
C CYS A 282 5.13 6.87 13.79
N LEU A 283 6.02 5.88 13.58
CA LEU A 283 6.72 5.21 14.67
C LEU A 283 7.68 6.17 15.38
N ALA A 284 8.41 7.00 14.63
CA ALA A 284 9.27 8.03 15.20
C ALA A 284 8.48 9.02 16.06
N ALA A 285 7.32 9.47 15.61
CA ALA A 285 6.44 10.34 16.38
C ALA A 285 5.98 9.68 17.69
N PHE A 286 5.66 8.37 17.66
CA PHE A 286 5.32 7.64 18.88
C PHE A 286 6.46 7.62 19.91
N TYR A 287 7.67 7.27 19.48
CA TYR A 287 8.81 7.17 20.40
C TYR A 287 9.38 8.53 20.84
N ASN A 288 8.99 9.61 20.18
CA ASN A 288 9.31 10.99 20.56
C ASN A 288 8.21 11.65 21.43
N ASP A 289 7.18 10.90 21.88
CA ASP A 289 6.01 11.40 22.58
C ASP A 289 5.20 12.46 21.79
N GLU A 290 5.25 12.37 20.46
CA GLU A 290 4.58 13.27 19.49
C GLU A 290 3.49 12.56 18.68
N PHE A 291 3.00 11.41 19.12
CA PHE A 291 2.02 10.61 18.38
C PHE A 291 0.74 11.40 18.12
N PRO A 292 0.37 11.68 16.85
CA PRO A 292 -0.78 12.52 16.51
C PRO A 292 -2.09 11.73 16.53
N GLY A 293 -2.40 11.10 17.66
CA GLY A 293 -3.63 10.33 17.83
C GLY A 293 -4.89 11.18 17.63
N GLY A 294 -5.96 10.57 17.16
CA GLY A 294 -7.21 11.25 16.83
C GLY A 294 -7.18 11.99 15.49
N GLN A 295 -6.11 11.82 14.71
CA GLN A 295 -5.95 12.51 13.41
C GLN A 295 -5.88 11.53 12.25
N THR A 296 -6.25 12.06 11.09
CA THR A 296 -6.01 11.41 9.80
C THR A 296 -4.97 12.21 9.04
N LEU A 297 -3.89 11.51 8.63
CA LEU A 297 -2.78 12.08 7.89
C LEU A 297 -2.93 11.75 6.41
N ILE A 298 -2.58 12.72 5.55
CA ILE A 298 -2.57 12.51 4.10
C ILE A 298 -1.13 12.65 3.59
N PHE A 299 -0.64 11.58 2.97
CA PHE A 299 0.65 11.56 2.28
C PHE A 299 0.45 11.83 0.79
N SER A 300 0.99 12.94 0.32
CA SER A 300 0.81 13.47 -1.03
C SER A 300 2.14 13.96 -1.60
N ALA A 301 2.13 14.56 -2.78
CA ALA A 301 3.31 15.24 -3.31
C ALA A 301 3.85 16.35 -2.39
N GLU A 302 2.97 17.05 -1.64
CA GLU A 302 3.37 18.13 -0.73
C GLU A 302 4.37 17.71 0.35
N ASN A 303 4.22 16.49 0.87
CA ASN A 303 5.08 15.92 1.91
C ASN A 303 5.93 14.75 1.40
N LEU A 304 6.10 14.65 0.07
CA LEU A 304 6.86 13.58 -0.59
C LEU A 304 6.31 12.19 -0.29
N GLY A 305 4.98 12.07 -0.13
CA GLY A 305 4.31 10.82 0.23
C GLY A 305 3.96 9.92 -0.96
N VAL A 306 4.01 10.46 -2.18
CA VAL A 306 3.75 9.73 -3.44
C VAL A 306 4.73 10.17 -4.51
N GLY A 307 4.94 9.36 -5.55
CA GLY A 307 5.84 9.74 -6.65
C GLY A 307 6.19 8.60 -7.60
N LEU A 308 7.21 8.80 -8.43
CA LEU A 308 7.82 7.78 -9.28
C LEU A 308 9.29 7.59 -8.88
N PRO A 309 9.86 6.36 -8.93
CA PRO A 309 11.26 6.08 -8.61
C PRO A 309 12.15 6.41 -9.82
N MET A 310 12.39 7.69 -10.08
CA MET A 310 13.09 8.14 -11.30
C MET A 310 14.49 7.54 -11.48
N GLU A 311 15.20 7.22 -10.38
CA GLU A 311 16.54 6.63 -10.43
C GLU A 311 16.56 5.23 -11.05
N THR A 312 15.48 4.48 -10.89
CA THR A 312 15.33 3.09 -11.35
C THR A 312 14.39 2.98 -12.56
N SER A 313 13.69 4.05 -12.89
CA SER A 313 12.77 4.12 -14.04
C SER A 313 13.52 3.96 -15.37
N ARG A 314 12.89 3.26 -16.32
CA ARG A 314 13.46 2.90 -17.63
C ARG A 314 12.74 3.60 -18.77
N PHE A 315 12.49 4.91 -18.62
CA PHE A 315 11.92 5.72 -19.69
C PHE A 315 12.92 5.94 -20.83
N ASN A 316 12.42 6.09 -22.07
CA ASN A 316 13.24 6.37 -23.23
C ASN A 316 13.51 7.88 -23.43
N SER A 317 12.50 8.69 -23.17
CA SER A 317 12.53 10.13 -23.46
C SER A 317 12.03 11.00 -22.29
N PHE A 318 11.20 10.46 -21.40
CA PHE A 318 10.75 11.20 -20.22
C PHE A 318 11.89 11.32 -19.21
N SER A 319 12.32 12.54 -18.94
CA SER A 319 13.53 12.83 -18.16
C SER A 319 13.22 13.19 -16.70
N GLN A 320 14.27 13.21 -15.85
CA GLN A 320 14.18 13.75 -14.49
C GLN A 320 13.66 15.19 -14.48
N ALA A 321 14.11 16.03 -15.43
CA ALA A 321 13.67 17.42 -15.49
C ALA A 321 12.17 17.55 -15.83
N ASP A 322 11.64 16.65 -16.68
CA ASP A 322 10.21 16.61 -16.97
C ASP A 322 9.40 16.21 -15.74
N TYR A 323 9.91 15.19 -15.01
CA TYR A 323 9.32 14.76 -13.75
C TYR A 323 9.31 15.87 -12.70
N ASP A 324 10.45 16.50 -12.47
CA ASP A 324 10.57 17.58 -11.47
C ASP A 324 9.61 18.75 -11.78
N ALA A 325 9.46 19.08 -13.06
CA ALA A 325 8.58 20.15 -13.50
C ALA A 325 7.09 19.87 -13.25
N ILE A 326 6.63 18.63 -13.47
CA ILE A 326 5.23 18.26 -13.22
C ILE A 326 4.99 18.00 -11.73
N TYR A 327 5.96 17.41 -11.03
CA TYR A 327 5.88 17.15 -9.61
C TYR A 327 5.79 18.45 -8.78
N ALA A 328 6.56 19.47 -9.15
CA ALA A 328 6.49 20.78 -8.53
C ALA A 328 5.09 21.41 -8.59
N LYS A 329 4.36 21.20 -9.69
CA LYS A 329 2.98 21.70 -9.83
C LYS A 329 1.99 20.97 -8.89
N LEU A 330 2.24 19.70 -8.56
CA LEU A 330 1.45 18.97 -7.56
C LEU A 330 1.80 19.46 -6.15
N MET A 331 3.10 19.68 -5.87
CA MET A 331 3.57 20.15 -4.57
C MET A 331 3.01 21.53 -4.21
N ASP A 332 2.99 22.47 -5.16
CA ASP A 332 2.51 23.85 -4.95
C ASP A 332 1.00 24.03 -5.21
N LYS A 333 0.30 22.94 -5.55
CA LYS A 333 -1.14 22.90 -5.88
C LYS A 333 -1.56 23.76 -7.07
N SER A 334 -0.63 24.17 -7.93
CA SER A 334 -0.98 24.82 -9.20
C SER A 334 -1.61 23.82 -10.19
N LEU A 335 -1.44 22.54 -9.95
CA LEU A 335 -2.12 21.43 -10.59
C LEU A 335 -2.83 20.60 -9.53
N VAL A 336 -4.13 20.44 -9.69
CA VAL A 336 -4.97 19.58 -8.82
C VAL A 336 -5.46 18.43 -9.67
N VAL A 337 -5.27 17.21 -9.17
CA VAL A 337 -5.85 15.99 -9.74
C VAL A 337 -7.16 15.71 -9.02
N ASP A 338 -8.23 15.43 -9.78
CA ASP A 338 -9.53 15.08 -9.20
C ASP A 338 -9.46 13.70 -8.57
N ASP A 339 -9.83 13.59 -7.29
CA ASP A 339 -9.83 12.37 -6.49
C ASP A 339 -11.23 11.72 -6.36
N ASN A 340 -12.21 12.23 -7.11
CA ASN A 340 -13.58 11.72 -7.10
C ASN A 340 -13.64 10.27 -7.58
N ILE A 341 -14.09 9.38 -6.71
CA ILE A 341 -14.23 7.94 -6.97
C ILE A 341 -15.64 7.49 -7.36
N GLU A 342 -16.61 8.42 -7.38
CA GLU A 342 -18.02 8.12 -7.62
C GLU A 342 -18.37 7.98 -9.12
N ILE A 343 -17.50 8.43 -10.01
CA ILE A 343 -17.68 8.33 -11.45
C ILE A 343 -16.99 7.09 -12.01
N ALA A 344 -17.53 6.53 -13.09
CA ALA A 344 -16.89 5.40 -13.76
C ALA A 344 -15.64 5.87 -14.54
N PRO A 345 -14.63 4.99 -14.75
CA PRO A 345 -13.41 5.35 -15.49
C PRO A 345 -13.66 5.91 -16.90
N ASP A 346 -14.69 5.41 -17.59
CA ASP A 346 -15.12 5.85 -18.92
C ASP A 346 -15.94 7.15 -18.91
N GLU A 347 -16.26 7.69 -17.73
CA GLU A 347 -16.95 8.97 -17.54
C GLU A 347 -16.00 10.12 -17.15
N ILE A 348 -14.72 9.83 -16.90
CA ILE A 348 -13.70 10.83 -16.59
C ILE A 348 -13.54 11.76 -17.81
N PRO A 349 -13.62 13.11 -17.64
CA PRO A 349 -13.51 14.03 -18.74
C PRO A 349 -12.15 13.90 -19.46
N ALA A 350 -12.16 13.40 -20.68
CA ALA A 350 -10.99 13.26 -21.54
C ALA A 350 -11.39 13.41 -23.02
N LYS A 351 -10.47 13.86 -23.86
CA LYS A 351 -10.66 14.04 -25.31
C LYS A 351 -9.62 13.24 -26.09
N ALA A 352 -8.36 13.44 -25.76
CA ALA A 352 -7.27 12.73 -26.40
C ALA A 352 -7.21 11.27 -25.92
N VAL A 353 -7.67 10.97 -24.70
CA VAL A 353 -7.74 9.63 -24.12
C VAL A 353 -9.14 9.04 -24.29
N VAL A 354 -9.20 7.82 -24.83
CA VAL A 354 -10.42 6.98 -24.87
C VAL A 354 -10.25 5.82 -23.91
N VAL A 355 -11.14 5.72 -22.93
CA VAL A 355 -11.14 4.64 -21.94
C VAL A 355 -12.12 3.55 -22.38
N ASN A 356 -11.60 2.34 -22.55
CA ASN A 356 -12.40 1.13 -22.78
C ASN A 356 -12.53 0.37 -21.46
N TYR A 357 -13.56 0.69 -20.68
CA TYR A 357 -13.82 0.08 -19.37
C TYR A 357 -14.54 -1.26 -19.53
N LEU A 358 -13.87 -2.34 -19.17
CA LEU A 358 -14.39 -3.71 -19.18
C LEU A 358 -15.05 -4.00 -17.83
N ARG A 359 -16.37 -4.05 -17.81
CA ARG A 359 -17.20 -4.30 -16.62
C ARG A 359 -17.37 -5.79 -16.34
#